data_cebc959e5398b3a3117b6f3c58bd5bed
#
_entry.id   cebc959e5398b3a3117b6f3c58bd5bed
#
_cell.length_a   1.000
_cell.length_b   1.000
_cell.length_c   1.000
_cell.angle_alpha   90.00
_cell.angle_beta   90.00
_cell.angle_gamma   90.00
#
_symmetry.space_group_name_H-M   'P 1'
#
loop_
_entity.id
_entity.type
_entity.pdbx_description
1 polymer ?
#
loop_
_entity_poly.entity_id
_entity_poly.type
_entity_poly.pdbx_seq_one_letter_code
_entity_poly.pdbx_strand_id
1 'polypeptide(L)'
;AFGTAHRAHCSTTGVAAYLPAVCGYLIQKEIKFMGGALANPKRPLVAILGGAKVSDKIGVIENLIDKCDTIIIGGGMAYTFMKYLGHKIGTSLLEADWVEKAGEMMKKAEDKGVKFLIPVDNKVGKEYDENTEAKVVSSDDIPDGWMGLDIGPKTQEVFADAIKGAGTVIWNGPMGVSEWDNFAAGTICVAKAVADSGAISIIGGGDSVAAVTKLGFADKMSHISTGGGASLEFLEGKDLPGICALQDK
;
A
#
# COMPACT_ATOMS: atom_id res chain seq x y z
N ALA A 1 -9.26 -13.47 -15.53
CA ALA A 1 -9.60 -13.18 -14.15
C ALA A 1 -8.34 -12.96 -13.31
N PHE A 2 -7.80 -11.74 -13.32
CA PHE A 2 -6.56 -11.40 -12.58
C PHE A 2 -6.72 -11.63 -11.07
N GLY A 3 -7.89 -11.37 -10.49
CA GLY A 3 -8.16 -11.60 -9.07
C GLY A 3 -7.93 -13.04 -8.58
N THR A 4 -7.91 -14.03 -9.47
CA THR A 4 -7.62 -15.44 -9.15
C THR A 4 -6.26 -15.91 -9.66
N ALA A 5 -5.47 -15.03 -10.29
CA ALA A 5 -4.23 -15.42 -10.97
C ALA A 5 -3.15 -15.98 -10.04
N HIS A 6 -3.19 -15.63 -8.75
CA HIS A 6 -2.30 -16.14 -7.70
C HIS A 6 -2.63 -17.56 -7.23
N ARG A 7 -3.70 -18.18 -7.75
CA ARG A 7 -4.13 -19.53 -7.38
C ARG A 7 -4.00 -20.48 -8.56
N ALA A 8 -3.42 -21.67 -8.32
CA ALA A 8 -3.38 -22.75 -9.29
C ALA A 8 -4.76 -23.45 -9.34
N HIS A 9 -5.80 -22.72 -9.75
CA HIS A 9 -7.17 -23.24 -9.83
C HIS A 9 -7.42 -24.03 -11.11
N CYS A 10 -8.24 -25.07 -11.05
CA CYS A 10 -8.51 -25.94 -12.21
C CYS A 10 -9.14 -25.19 -13.39
N SER A 11 -9.97 -24.17 -13.14
CA SER A 11 -10.65 -23.38 -14.18
C SER A 11 -9.76 -22.31 -14.85
N THR A 12 -8.55 -22.08 -14.34
CA THR A 12 -7.57 -21.14 -14.90
C THR A 12 -6.30 -21.88 -15.29
N THR A 13 -5.50 -22.28 -14.32
CA THR A 13 -4.22 -22.96 -14.53
C THR A 13 -4.41 -24.40 -15.04
N GLY A 14 -5.35 -25.14 -14.42
CA GLY A 14 -5.54 -26.57 -14.75
C GLY A 14 -6.01 -26.80 -16.18
N VAL A 15 -6.94 -26.00 -16.69
CA VAL A 15 -7.47 -26.12 -18.05
C VAL A 15 -6.41 -25.83 -19.13
N ALA A 16 -5.41 -25.02 -18.80
CA ALA A 16 -4.31 -24.68 -19.71
C ALA A 16 -3.41 -25.88 -20.08
N ALA A 17 -3.47 -26.97 -19.29
CA ALA A 17 -2.79 -28.21 -19.63
C ALA A 17 -3.43 -28.98 -20.81
N TYR A 18 -4.68 -28.66 -21.17
CA TYR A 18 -5.48 -29.38 -22.15
C TYR A 18 -5.86 -28.54 -23.36
N LEU A 19 -5.86 -27.23 -23.22
CA LEU A 19 -6.30 -26.29 -24.25
C LEU A 19 -5.30 -25.14 -24.39
N PRO A 20 -5.17 -24.54 -25.59
CA PRO A 20 -4.40 -23.33 -25.77
C PRO A 20 -4.92 -22.23 -24.83
N ALA A 21 -4.01 -21.64 -24.06
CA ALA A 21 -4.34 -20.63 -23.08
C ALA A 21 -3.66 -19.30 -23.42
N VAL A 22 -4.45 -18.24 -23.60
CA VAL A 22 -3.98 -16.89 -23.89
C VAL A 22 -4.63 -15.88 -22.97
N CYS A 23 -3.96 -14.74 -22.71
CA CYS A 23 -4.55 -13.70 -21.90
C CYS A 23 -5.56 -12.84 -22.68
N GLY A 24 -6.64 -12.44 -22.00
CA GLY A 24 -7.51 -11.37 -22.47
C GLY A 24 -6.94 -9.98 -22.14
N TYR A 25 -7.59 -8.94 -22.66
CA TYR A 25 -7.13 -7.55 -22.51
C TYR A 25 -7.01 -7.07 -21.07
N LEU A 26 -7.82 -7.59 -20.14
CA LEU A 26 -7.70 -7.23 -18.72
C LEU A 26 -6.37 -7.71 -18.16
N ILE A 27 -6.02 -8.98 -18.33
CA ILE A 27 -4.72 -9.52 -17.87
C ILE A 27 -3.57 -8.80 -18.57
N GLN A 28 -3.68 -8.54 -19.87
CA GLN A 28 -2.66 -7.79 -20.60
C GLN A 28 -2.45 -6.39 -20.02
N LYS A 29 -3.54 -5.72 -19.63
CA LYS A 29 -3.47 -4.40 -18.99
C LYS A 29 -2.80 -4.47 -17.62
N GLU A 30 -3.16 -5.46 -16.77
CA GLU A 30 -2.52 -5.68 -15.46
C GLU A 30 -1.01 -5.92 -15.60
N ILE A 31 -0.60 -6.84 -16.48
CA ILE A 31 0.82 -7.13 -16.74
C ILE A 31 1.56 -5.88 -17.24
N LYS A 32 0.94 -5.12 -18.15
CA LYS A 32 1.54 -3.91 -18.70
C LYS A 32 1.81 -2.86 -17.63
N PHE A 33 0.82 -2.57 -16.78
CA PHE A 33 0.95 -1.52 -15.76
C PHE A 33 1.80 -1.98 -14.57
N MET A 34 1.44 -3.10 -13.96
CA MET A 34 2.15 -3.58 -12.77
C MET A 34 3.54 -4.12 -13.11
N GLY A 35 3.66 -4.92 -14.18
CA GLY A 35 4.95 -5.43 -14.64
C GLY A 35 5.87 -4.31 -15.10
N GLY A 36 5.35 -3.33 -15.85
CA GLY A 36 6.10 -2.17 -16.28
C GLY A 36 6.62 -1.33 -15.11
N ALA A 37 5.79 -1.13 -14.08
CA ALA A 37 6.18 -0.39 -12.89
C ALA A 37 7.27 -1.09 -12.05
N LEU A 38 7.30 -2.42 -12.06
CA LEU A 38 8.33 -3.19 -11.34
C LEU A 38 9.62 -3.37 -12.14
N ALA A 39 9.52 -3.53 -13.46
CA ALA A 39 10.68 -3.83 -14.32
C ALA A 39 11.39 -2.56 -14.79
N ASN A 40 10.65 -1.54 -15.22
CA ASN A 40 11.22 -0.30 -15.77
C ASN A 40 10.33 0.92 -15.43
N PRO A 41 10.26 1.33 -14.15
CA PRO A 41 9.44 2.45 -13.73
C PRO A 41 9.98 3.78 -14.27
N LYS A 42 9.08 4.70 -14.58
CA LYS A 42 9.46 6.11 -14.69
C LYS A 42 9.79 6.63 -13.29
N ARG A 43 11.03 7.06 -13.09
CA ARG A 43 11.50 7.50 -11.77
C ARG A 43 11.18 8.98 -11.51
N PRO A 44 11.05 9.40 -10.23
CA PRO A 44 11.11 8.56 -9.02
C PRO A 44 9.94 7.57 -8.92
N LEU A 45 10.21 6.35 -8.42
CA LEU A 45 9.20 5.36 -8.06
C LEU A 45 8.86 5.49 -6.57
N VAL A 46 7.61 5.80 -6.28
CA VAL A 46 7.07 5.92 -4.93
C VAL A 46 6.11 4.78 -4.66
N ALA A 47 6.36 4.01 -3.60
CA ALA A 47 5.43 3.00 -3.11
C ALA A 47 4.71 3.53 -1.86
N ILE A 48 3.39 3.41 -1.83
CA ILE A 48 2.54 3.81 -0.71
C ILE A 48 1.84 2.55 -0.20
N LEU A 49 2.14 2.17 1.03
CA LEU A 49 1.63 0.94 1.64
C LEU A 49 0.93 1.30 2.94
N GLY A 50 -0.32 0.91 3.05
CA GLY A 50 -1.16 1.11 4.22
C GLY A 50 -1.95 -0.13 4.59
N GLY A 51 -2.98 0.05 5.42
CA GLY A 51 -3.80 -1.04 5.92
C GLY A 51 -3.43 -1.47 7.34
N ALA A 52 -4.03 -2.56 7.83
CA ALA A 52 -3.98 -2.90 9.24
C ALA A 52 -2.69 -3.63 9.65
N LYS A 53 -2.20 -4.58 8.85
CA LYS A 53 -1.18 -5.56 9.27
C LYS A 53 0.09 -5.45 8.43
N VAL A 54 1.24 -5.42 9.11
CA VAL A 54 2.54 -5.49 8.44
C VAL A 54 2.83 -6.88 7.89
N SER A 55 2.37 -7.94 8.58
CA SER A 55 2.53 -9.33 8.17
C SER A 55 2.02 -9.62 6.76
N ASP A 56 0.92 -8.97 6.37
CA ASP A 56 0.30 -9.15 5.05
C ASP A 56 1.10 -8.46 3.92
N LYS A 57 2.05 -7.59 4.25
CA LYS A 57 2.78 -6.75 3.30
C LYS A 57 4.30 -6.85 3.38
N ILE A 58 4.81 -7.70 4.28
CA ILE A 58 6.25 -7.82 4.50
C ILE A 58 7.00 -8.18 3.22
N GLY A 59 6.50 -9.15 2.45
CA GLY A 59 7.10 -9.56 1.19
C GLY A 59 7.05 -8.47 0.12
N VAL A 60 5.96 -7.67 0.11
CA VAL A 60 5.84 -6.51 -0.77
C VAL A 60 6.90 -5.46 -0.43
N ILE A 61 7.04 -5.14 0.86
CA ILE A 61 8.03 -4.14 1.32
C ILE A 61 9.43 -4.61 0.97
N GLU A 62 9.78 -5.87 1.25
CA GLU A 62 11.09 -6.44 0.96
C GLU A 62 11.46 -6.35 -0.53
N ASN A 63 10.53 -6.67 -1.43
CA ASN A 63 10.75 -6.57 -2.87
C ASN A 63 10.83 -5.11 -3.36
N LEU A 64 9.99 -4.23 -2.81
CA LEU A 64 9.93 -2.83 -3.23
C LEU A 64 11.12 -2.00 -2.72
N ILE A 65 11.74 -2.36 -1.58
CA ILE A 65 12.99 -1.72 -1.12
C ILE A 65 14.09 -1.82 -2.20
N ASP A 66 14.11 -2.89 -2.99
CA ASP A 66 15.11 -3.09 -4.04
C ASP A 66 14.80 -2.30 -5.34
N LYS A 67 13.63 -1.68 -5.43
CA LYS A 67 13.11 -1.08 -6.66
C LYS A 67 12.72 0.40 -6.53
N CYS A 68 12.25 0.81 -5.36
CA CYS A 68 11.69 2.15 -5.12
C CYS A 68 12.75 3.18 -4.74
N ASP A 69 12.44 4.45 -5.02
CA ASP A 69 13.20 5.60 -4.51
C ASP A 69 12.63 6.05 -3.16
N THR A 70 11.31 5.87 -2.96
CA THR A 70 10.63 6.22 -1.71
C THR A 70 9.58 5.16 -1.37
N ILE A 71 9.50 4.80 -0.09
CA ILE A 71 8.44 3.97 0.48
C ILE A 71 7.73 4.78 1.56
N ILE A 72 6.41 4.83 1.48
CA ILE A 72 5.53 5.51 2.43
C ILE A 72 4.71 4.45 3.14
N ILE A 73 4.77 4.41 4.46
CA ILE A 73 4.01 3.50 5.31
C ILE A 73 2.94 4.28 6.07
N GLY A 74 1.69 3.84 5.94
CA GLY A 74 0.55 4.39 6.67
C GLY A 74 -0.35 3.30 7.24
N GLY A 75 -1.51 3.69 7.76
CA GLY A 75 -2.47 2.76 8.36
C GLY A 75 -1.99 2.12 9.66
N GLY A 76 -2.71 1.13 10.14
CA GLY A 76 -2.41 0.42 11.39
C GLY A 76 -1.05 -0.26 11.42
N MET A 77 -0.57 -0.72 10.27
CA MET A 77 0.76 -1.34 10.16
C MET A 77 1.91 -0.41 10.56
N ALA A 78 1.73 0.92 10.47
CA ALA A 78 2.76 1.89 10.82
C ALA A 78 3.16 1.83 12.30
N TYR A 79 2.23 1.44 13.19
CA TYR A 79 2.52 1.38 14.64
C TYR A 79 3.51 0.27 15.00
N THR A 80 3.62 -0.78 14.20
CA THR A 80 4.66 -1.80 14.37
C THR A 80 6.06 -1.24 14.09
N PHE A 81 6.21 -0.37 13.07
CA PHE A 81 7.46 0.35 12.80
C PHE A 81 7.77 1.38 13.87
N MET A 82 6.76 2.15 14.34
CA MET A 82 6.92 3.10 15.43
C MET A 82 7.38 2.42 16.72
N LYS A 83 6.83 1.23 17.01
CA LYS A 83 7.21 0.44 18.19
C LYS A 83 8.68 0.04 18.15
N TYR A 84 9.20 -0.35 16.99
CA TYR A 84 10.63 -0.63 16.80
C TYR A 84 11.51 0.58 17.15
N LEU A 85 11.06 1.79 16.78
CA LEU A 85 11.78 3.03 17.11
C LEU A 85 11.68 3.43 18.60
N GLY A 86 10.96 2.65 19.42
CA GLY A 86 10.78 2.93 20.85
C GLY A 86 9.67 3.93 21.16
N HIS A 87 8.85 4.29 20.17
CA HIS A 87 7.73 5.21 20.36
C HIS A 87 6.64 4.59 21.21
N LYS A 88 5.91 5.41 21.97
CA LYS A 88 4.69 5.01 22.63
C LYS A 88 3.55 5.03 21.64
N ILE A 89 2.88 3.91 21.50
CA ILE A 89 1.79 3.71 20.53
C ILE A 89 0.40 3.60 21.18
N GLY A 90 0.29 3.82 22.51
CA GLY A 90 -0.95 3.68 23.26
C GLY A 90 -1.59 2.30 23.09
N THR A 91 -2.87 2.29 22.74
CA THR A 91 -3.63 1.06 22.42
C THR A 91 -3.76 0.81 20.91
N SER A 92 -2.89 1.44 20.10
CA SER A 92 -2.89 1.25 18.64
C SER A 92 -2.58 -0.20 18.26
N LEU A 93 -2.99 -0.57 17.05
CA LEU A 93 -2.76 -1.90 16.51
C LEU A 93 -1.26 -2.23 16.49
N LEU A 94 -0.89 -3.38 17.05
CA LEU A 94 0.49 -3.84 17.11
C LEU A 94 0.59 -5.32 16.73
N GLU A 95 1.47 -5.64 15.81
CA GLU A 95 1.92 -7.00 15.56
C GLU A 95 3.29 -7.20 16.23
N ALA A 96 3.27 -7.62 17.52
CA ALA A 96 4.48 -7.71 18.35
C ALA A 96 5.56 -8.61 17.77
N ASP A 97 5.17 -9.72 17.14
CA ASP A 97 6.09 -10.70 16.54
C ASP A 97 6.81 -10.16 15.29
N TRP A 98 6.34 -9.03 14.76
CA TRP A 98 6.88 -8.41 13.54
C TRP A 98 7.69 -7.13 13.78
N VAL A 99 7.86 -6.72 15.04
CA VAL A 99 8.57 -5.47 15.39
C VAL A 99 10.03 -5.52 14.91
N GLU A 100 10.75 -6.59 15.23
CA GLU A 100 12.15 -6.74 14.80
C GLU A 100 12.27 -6.80 13.27
N LYS A 101 11.36 -7.51 12.61
CA LYS A 101 11.35 -7.58 11.15
C LYS A 101 11.05 -6.24 10.49
N ALA A 102 10.16 -5.43 11.08
CA ALA A 102 9.91 -4.06 10.64
C ALA A 102 11.19 -3.21 10.73
N GLY A 103 11.94 -3.34 11.82
CA GLY A 103 13.24 -2.68 11.98
C GLY A 103 14.28 -3.10 10.95
N GLU A 104 14.39 -4.40 10.67
CA GLU A 104 15.27 -4.91 9.61
C GLU A 104 14.97 -4.27 8.25
N MET A 105 13.68 -4.11 7.92
CA MET A 105 13.27 -3.47 6.66
C MET A 105 13.63 -2.00 6.61
N MET A 106 13.43 -1.25 7.70
CA MET A 106 13.84 0.15 7.77
C MET A 106 15.35 0.29 7.56
N LYS A 107 16.14 -0.56 8.21
CA LYS A 107 17.60 -0.59 8.04
C LYS A 107 18.01 -0.97 6.62
N LYS A 108 17.36 -1.98 6.04
CA LYS A 108 17.62 -2.37 4.63
C LYS A 108 17.31 -1.22 3.67
N ALA A 109 16.24 -0.45 3.93
CA ALA A 109 15.90 0.71 3.12
C ALA A 109 16.98 1.81 3.24
N GLU A 110 17.43 2.10 4.46
CA GLU A 110 18.51 3.05 4.72
C GLU A 110 19.82 2.63 4.01
N ASP A 111 20.25 1.39 4.17
CA ASP A 111 21.45 0.83 3.53
C ASP A 111 21.41 0.95 1.99
N LYS A 112 20.22 0.93 1.40
CA LYS A 112 19.99 1.08 -0.04
C LYS A 112 19.71 2.52 -0.50
N GLY A 113 19.69 3.47 0.42
CA GLY A 113 19.39 4.87 0.12
C GLY A 113 17.91 5.12 -0.28
N VAL A 114 17.00 4.21 0.08
CA VAL A 114 15.57 4.37 -0.14
C VAL A 114 14.98 5.23 0.96
N LYS A 115 14.27 6.30 0.60
CA LYS A 115 13.56 7.14 1.57
C LYS A 115 12.37 6.38 2.15
N PHE A 116 12.46 6.02 3.43
CA PHE A 116 11.42 5.28 4.14
C PHE A 116 10.66 6.22 5.08
N LEU A 117 9.39 6.47 4.79
CA LEU A 117 8.57 7.44 5.52
C LEU A 117 7.48 6.73 6.32
N ILE A 118 7.42 7.06 7.61
CA ILE A 118 6.33 6.67 8.52
C ILE A 118 5.66 7.93 9.07
N PRO A 119 4.45 7.85 9.65
CA PRO A 119 3.79 9.02 10.20
C PRO A 119 4.60 9.73 11.28
N VAL A 120 4.61 11.08 11.25
CA VAL A 120 5.23 11.94 12.26
C VAL A 120 4.21 12.50 13.26
N ASP A 121 2.93 12.46 12.91
CA ASP A 121 1.80 12.72 13.79
C ASP A 121 0.61 11.84 13.40
N ASN A 122 -0.30 11.63 14.34
CA ASN A 122 -1.48 10.79 14.17
C ASN A 122 -2.73 11.46 14.70
N LYS A 123 -3.86 11.21 14.03
CA LYS A 123 -5.18 11.45 14.59
C LYS A 123 -5.60 10.21 15.36
N VAL A 124 -5.73 10.36 16.68
CA VAL A 124 -6.01 9.26 17.61
C VAL A 124 -7.43 9.37 18.17
N GLY A 125 -8.02 8.22 18.47
CA GLY A 125 -9.30 8.09 19.15
C GLY A 125 -9.17 7.30 20.46
N LYS A 126 -10.15 7.42 21.35
CA LYS A 126 -10.21 6.62 22.59
C LYS A 126 -10.71 5.20 22.35
N GLU A 127 -11.57 5.04 21.37
CA GLU A 127 -12.21 3.78 21.03
C GLU A 127 -12.18 3.58 19.51
N TYR A 128 -12.32 2.34 19.06
CA TYR A 128 -12.50 2.04 17.64
C TYR A 128 -13.96 2.29 17.24
N ASP A 129 -14.30 3.57 17.10
CA ASP A 129 -15.63 4.06 16.75
C ASP A 129 -15.50 5.36 15.92
N GLU A 130 -16.39 5.56 14.94
CA GLU A 130 -16.33 6.74 14.06
C GLU A 130 -16.59 8.06 14.76
N ASN A 131 -17.34 8.03 15.89
CA ASN A 131 -17.72 9.18 16.69
C ASN A 131 -16.89 9.33 17.98
N THR A 132 -15.81 8.55 18.11
CA THR A 132 -14.93 8.61 19.27
C THR A 132 -14.34 10.01 19.45
N GLU A 133 -14.08 10.39 20.72
CA GLU A 133 -13.27 11.58 20.99
C GLU A 133 -11.92 11.45 20.26
N ALA A 134 -11.57 12.47 19.47
CA ALA A 134 -10.35 12.43 18.64
C ALA A 134 -9.49 13.66 18.87
N LYS A 135 -8.17 13.49 18.78
CA LYS A 135 -7.16 14.56 18.78
C LYS A 135 -5.97 14.21 17.90
N VAL A 136 -5.17 15.21 17.60
CA VAL A 136 -3.89 15.01 16.91
C VAL A 136 -2.77 15.01 17.93
N VAL A 137 -1.87 14.03 17.82
CA VAL A 137 -0.70 13.84 18.70
C VAL A 137 0.54 13.53 17.87
N SER A 138 1.74 13.78 18.43
CA SER A 138 2.99 13.32 17.84
C SER A 138 3.04 11.80 17.78
N SER A 139 3.68 11.25 16.74
CA SER A 139 3.91 9.80 16.63
C SER A 139 4.85 9.25 17.70
N ASP A 140 5.65 10.11 18.35
CA ASP A 140 6.61 9.69 19.38
C ASP A 140 5.92 9.30 20.68
N ASP A 141 4.75 9.88 20.97
CA ASP A 141 4.10 9.78 22.28
C ASP A 141 2.56 9.75 22.15
N ILE A 142 2.03 8.64 21.62
CA ILE A 142 0.59 8.38 21.66
C ILE A 142 0.22 8.00 23.08
N PRO A 143 -0.67 8.77 23.75
CA PRO A 143 -0.98 8.54 25.17
C PRO A 143 -1.65 7.18 25.43
N ASP A 144 -1.46 6.67 26.64
CA ASP A 144 -2.17 5.47 27.10
C ASP A 144 -3.69 5.65 26.99
N GLY A 145 -4.38 4.59 26.56
CA GLY A 145 -5.82 4.61 26.32
C GLY A 145 -6.26 5.31 25.03
N TRP A 146 -5.31 5.73 24.18
CA TRP A 146 -5.59 6.26 22.85
C TRP A 146 -5.01 5.36 21.78
N MET A 147 -5.70 5.25 20.65
CA MET A 147 -5.25 4.49 19.49
C MET A 147 -5.21 5.36 18.24
N GLY A 148 -4.25 5.12 17.39
CA GLY A 148 -4.19 5.81 16.10
C GLY A 148 -5.22 5.26 15.12
N LEU A 149 -5.95 6.19 14.50
CA LEU A 149 -7.02 5.88 13.54
C LEU A 149 -6.81 6.52 12.16
N ASP A 150 -5.99 7.57 12.08
CA ASP A 150 -5.54 8.17 10.81
C ASP A 150 -4.20 8.87 11.00
N ILE A 151 -3.55 9.20 9.90
CA ILE A 151 -2.36 10.06 9.92
C ILE A 151 -2.75 11.52 10.21
N GLY A 152 -1.89 12.23 10.93
CA GLY A 152 -2.08 13.63 11.26
C GLY A 152 -1.77 14.59 10.11
N PRO A 153 -2.08 15.89 10.26
CA PRO A 153 -1.92 16.89 9.21
C PRO A 153 -0.46 17.11 8.78
N LYS A 154 0.52 17.03 9.69
CA LYS A 154 1.94 17.13 9.33
C LYS A 154 2.40 15.94 8.50
N THR A 155 1.92 14.74 8.82
CA THR A 155 2.19 13.53 8.03
C THR A 155 1.58 13.66 6.64
N GLN A 156 0.37 14.20 6.53
CA GLN A 156 -0.29 14.45 5.25
C GLN A 156 0.55 15.35 4.34
N GLU A 157 1.12 16.43 4.89
CA GLU A 157 2.03 17.31 4.17
C GLU A 157 3.31 16.58 3.72
N VAL A 158 3.97 15.86 4.63
CA VAL A 158 5.20 15.09 4.33
C VAL A 158 4.97 14.05 3.24
N PHE A 159 3.83 13.33 3.30
CA PHE A 159 3.50 12.32 2.31
C PHE A 159 3.14 12.93 0.96
N ALA A 160 2.35 14.01 0.95
CA ALA A 160 2.02 14.73 -0.28
C ALA A 160 3.26 15.29 -0.99
N ASP A 161 4.20 15.85 -0.22
CA ASP A 161 5.47 16.35 -0.77
C ASP A 161 6.35 15.23 -1.34
N ALA A 162 6.35 14.05 -0.70
CA ALA A 162 7.07 12.89 -1.20
C ALA A 162 6.47 12.29 -2.48
N ILE A 163 5.17 12.44 -2.68
CA ILE A 163 4.44 12.00 -3.89
C ILE A 163 4.64 13.01 -5.04
N LYS A 164 4.80 14.28 -4.70
CA LYS A 164 4.97 15.34 -5.69
C LYS A 164 6.21 15.11 -6.56
N GLY A 165 6.02 15.13 -7.86
CA GLY A 165 7.10 14.89 -8.81
C GLY A 165 7.48 13.43 -9.03
N ALA A 166 6.75 12.48 -8.44
CA ALA A 166 6.90 11.07 -8.75
C ALA A 166 6.67 10.80 -10.25
N GLY A 167 7.46 9.90 -10.83
CA GLY A 167 7.24 9.39 -12.18
C GLY A 167 6.29 8.21 -12.23
N THR A 168 6.36 7.37 -11.19
CA THR A 168 5.47 6.21 -10.99
C THR A 168 5.08 6.13 -9.52
N VAL A 169 3.81 5.84 -9.26
CA VAL A 169 3.26 5.59 -7.92
C VAL A 169 2.57 4.24 -7.87
N ILE A 170 2.93 3.41 -6.90
CA ILE A 170 2.21 2.17 -6.57
C ILE A 170 1.56 2.41 -5.20
N TRP A 171 0.24 2.26 -5.10
CA TRP A 171 -0.47 2.47 -3.85
C TRP A 171 -1.33 1.26 -3.50
N ASN A 172 -1.14 0.72 -2.28
CA ASN A 172 -1.89 -0.42 -1.75
C ASN A 172 -2.16 -0.26 -0.25
N GLY A 173 -3.40 0.01 0.12
CA GLY A 173 -3.88 0.17 1.50
C GLY A 173 -4.09 1.63 1.92
N PRO A 174 -5.17 1.92 2.68
CA PRO A 174 -5.50 3.26 3.16
C PRO A 174 -4.53 3.72 4.26
N MET A 175 -4.53 5.05 4.51
CA MET A 175 -3.67 5.68 5.52
C MET A 175 -4.29 5.70 6.92
N GLY A 176 -5.59 5.49 7.03
CA GLY A 176 -6.38 5.47 8.25
C GLY A 176 -7.64 4.65 8.05
N VAL A 177 -8.61 4.76 8.97
CA VAL A 177 -9.93 4.11 8.88
C VAL A 177 -10.79 4.91 7.89
N SER A 178 -10.50 4.75 6.61
CA SER A 178 -11.05 5.59 5.52
C SER A 178 -12.53 5.41 5.26
N GLU A 179 -13.15 4.38 5.83
CA GLU A 179 -14.59 4.17 5.83
C GLU A 179 -15.34 5.24 6.66
N TRP A 180 -14.67 5.78 7.67
CA TRP A 180 -15.20 6.80 8.56
C TRP A 180 -14.75 8.19 8.14
N ASP A 181 -15.69 9.08 7.92
CA ASP A 181 -15.40 10.44 7.43
C ASP A 181 -14.46 11.20 8.38
N ASN A 182 -14.56 10.95 9.70
CA ASN A 182 -13.68 11.54 10.70
C ASN A 182 -12.21 11.08 10.59
N PHE A 183 -11.93 9.94 9.98
CA PHE A 183 -10.59 9.33 9.92
C PHE A 183 -10.16 9.00 8.48
N ALA A 184 -10.77 9.67 7.49
CA ALA A 184 -10.47 9.51 6.07
C ALA A 184 -9.50 10.58 5.53
N ALA A 185 -9.19 11.62 6.32
CA ALA A 185 -8.43 12.80 5.84
C ALA A 185 -7.06 12.43 5.26
N GLY A 186 -6.35 11.50 5.90
CA GLY A 186 -5.06 11.02 5.41
C GLY A 186 -5.15 10.32 4.06
N THR A 187 -6.14 9.44 3.91
CA THR A 187 -6.38 8.72 2.65
C THR A 187 -6.83 9.68 1.54
N ILE A 188 -7.67 10.67 1.86
CA ILE A 188 -8.10 11.72 0.92
C ILE A 188 -6.90 12.54 0.45
N CYS A 189 -6.04 12.95 1.37
CA CYS A 189 -4.84 13.73 1.06
C CYS A 189 -3.91 12.97 0.10
N VAL A 190 -3.64 11.70 0.40
CA VAL A 190 -2.80 10.84 -0.46
C VAL A 190 -3.46 10.64 -1.83
N ALA A 191 -4.76 10.34 -1.90
CA ALA A 191 -5.49 10.18 -3.15
C ALA A 191 -5.39 11.43 -4.04
N LYS A 192 -5.55 12.61 -3.43
CA LYS A 192 -5.41 13.89 -4.13
C LYS A 192 -3.97 14.11 -4.60
N ALA A 193 -2.98 13.88 -3.74
CA ALA A 193 -1.57 14.03 -4.11
C ALA A 193 -1.19 13.13 -5.28
N VAL A 194 -1.66 11.87 -5.28
CA VAL A 194 -1.43 10.93 -6.40
C VAL A 194 -2.13 11.42 -7.67
N ALA A 195 -3.40 11.85 -7.58
CA ALA A 195 -4.16 12.36 -8.73
C ALA A 195 -3.52 13.61 -9.36
N ASP A 196 -2.94 14.47 -8.53
CA ASP A 196 -2.35 15.75 -8.97
C ASP A 196 -0.86 15.60 -9.36
N SER A 197 -0.21 14.48 -9.08
CA SER A 197 1.23 14.24 -9.32
C SER A 197 1.61 14.14 -10.80
N GLY A 198 0.68 13.75 -11.68
CA GLY A 198 0.96 13.41 -13.07
C GLY A 198 1.76 12.13 -13.27
N ALA A 199 1.98 11.34 -12.21
CA ALA A 199 2.67 10.06 -12.24
C ALA A 199 1.84 8.97 -12.95
N ILE A 200 2.51 7.93 -13.41
CA ILE A 200 1.85 6.66 -13.72
C ILE A 200 1.40 6.04 -12.39
N SER A 201 0.11 6.14 -12.07
CA SER A 201 -0.46 5.71 -10.80
C SER A 201 -1.15 4.36 -10.92
N ILE A 202 -0.75 3.42 -10.04
CA ILE A 202 -1.28 2.07 -9.98
C ILE A 202 -1.85 1.85 -8.59
N ILE A 203 -3.17 1.64 -8.53
CA ILE A 203 -3.89 1.45 -7.26
C ILE A 203 -4.25 -0.02 -7.14
N GLY A 204 -3.82 -0.65 -6.06
CA GLY A 204 -4.15 -2.03 -5.71
C GLY A 204 -4.73 -2.14 -4.31
N GLY A 205 -5.40 -3.28 -4.04
CA GLY A 205 -6.06 -3.53 -2.77
C GLY A 205 -7.49 -2.97 -2.71
N GLY A 206 -8.43 -3.78 -2.22
CA GLY A 206 -9.86 -3.46 -2.21
C GLY A 206 -10.18 -2.13 -1.55
N ASP A 207 -9.58 -1.88 -0.38
CA ASP A 207 -9.85 -0.69 0.43
C ASP A 207 -9.35 0.59 -0.24
N SER A 208 -8.15 0.56 -0.86
CA SER A 208 -7.63 1.71 -1.62
C SER A 208 -8.49 2.01 -2.83
N VAL A 209 -8.90 0.96 -3.55
CA VAL A 209 -9.77 1.09 -4.72
C VAL A 209 -11.13 1.66 -4.33
N ALA A 210 -11.72 1.16 -3.23
CA ALA A 210 -12.98 1.67 -2.69
C ALA A 210 -12.84 3.15 -2.29
N ALA A 211 -11.77 3.51 -1.58
CA ALA A 211 -11.50 4.89 -1.17
C ALA A 211 -11.36 5.82 -2.38
N VAL A 212 -10.51 5.48 -3.35
CA VAL A 212 -10.29 6.29 -4.56
C VAL A 212 -11.59 6.46 -5.37
N THR A 213 -12.42 5.41 -5.42
CA THR A 213 -13.70 5.44 -6.14
C THR A 213 -14.72 6.32 -5.40
N LYS A 214 -14.89 6.11 -4.07
CA LYS A 214 -15.79 6.92 -3.21
C LYS A 214 -15.46 8.41 -3.31
N LEU A 215 -14.16 8.73 -3.37
CA LEU A 215 -13.65 10.10 -3.41
C LEU A 215 -13.67 10.74 -4.82
N GLY A 216 -14.08 10.00 -5.86
CA GLY A 216 -14.16 10.51 -7.23
C GLY A 216 -12.80 10.72 -7.91
N PHE A 217 -11.74 10.05 -7.48
CA PHE A 217 -10.42 10.11 -8.09
C PHE A 217 -10.11 8.95 -9.04
N ALA A 218 -11.02 7.98 -9.20
CA ALA A 218 -10.78 6.78 -10.00
C ALA A 218 -10.36 7.09 -11.44
N ASP A 219 -11.02 8.04 -12.10
CA ASP A 219 -10.73 8.43 -13.48
C ASP A 219 -9.40 9.19 -13.64
N LYS A 220 -8.79 9.64 -12.54
CA LYS A 220 -7.49 10.31 -12.54
C LYS A 220 -6.34 9.32 -12.33
N MET A 221 -6.62 8.06 -12.01
CA MET A 221 -5.61 7.03 -11.83
C MET A 221 -5.30 6.34 -13.17
N SER A 222 -4.02 6.07 -13.44
CA SER A 222 -3.60 5.42 -14.69
C SER A 222 -4.08 3.97 -14.76
N HIS A 223 -4.09 3.27 -13.62
CA HIS A 223 -4.56 1.90 -13.53
C HIS A 223 -5.10 1.60 -12.14
N ILE A 224 -6.29 1.02 -12.08
CA ILE A 224 -6.86 0.43 -10.87
C ILE A 224 -6.84 -1.08 -11.07
N SER A 225 -6.04 -1.78 -10.25
CA SER A 225 -5.91 -3.22 -10.35
C SER A 225 -7.17 -3.93 -9.84
N THR A 226 -7.54 -4.97 -10.54
CA THR A 226 -8.65 -5.86 -10.17
C THR A 226 -8.21 -7.05 -9.31
N GLY A 227 -6.92 -7.08 -8.94
CA GLY A 227 -6.26 -8.28 -8.45
C GLY A 227 -6.39 -8.57 -6.95
N GLY A 228 -6.64 -7.61 -6.07
CA GLY A 228 -6.62 -7.84 -4.63
C GLY A 228 -5.35 -8.57 -4.17
N GLY A 229 -5.49 -9.82 -3.69
CA GLY A 229 -4.36 -10.69 -3.29
C GLY A 229 -3.39 -10.99 -4.44
N ALA A 230 -3.87 -11.17 -5.67
CA ALA A 230 -3.00 -11.37 -6.82
C ALA A 230 -2.10 -10.16 -7.09
N SER A 231 -2.60 -8.94 -6.86
CA SER A 231 -1.78 -7.74 -6.96
C SER A 231 -0.68 -7.69 -5.91
N LEU A 232 -1.00 -8.09 -4.67
CA LEU A 232 0.00 -8.16 -3.59
C LEU A 232 1.10 -9.17 -3.92
N GLU A 233 0.73 -10.40 -4.29
CA GLU A 233 1.72 -11.43 -4.66
C GLU A 233 2.54 -11.04 -5.88
N PHE A 234 1.95 -10.34 -6.85
CA PHE A 234 2.70 -9.78 -7.98
C PHE A 234 3.71 -8.71 -7.53
N LEU A 235 3.32 -7.83 -6.60
CA LEU A 235 4.20 -6.82 -6.01
C LEU A 235 5.30 -7.43 -5.11
N GLU A 236 5.08 -8.62 -4.56
CA GLU A 236 6.11 -9.41 -3.88
C GLU A 236 7.14 -10.01 -4.85
N GLY A 237 6.88 -9.94 -6.16
CA GLY A 237 7.74 -10.54 -7.18
C GLY A 237 7.50 -12.03 -7.38
N LYS A 238 6.38 -12.56 -6.89
CA LYS A 238 6.02 -13.97 -7.08
C LYS A 238 5.46 -14.21 -8.48
N ASP A 239 5.78 -15.37 -9.02
CA ASP A 239 5.15 -15.88 -10.21
C ASP A 239 3.70 -16.24 -9.92
N LEU A 240 2.78 -15.70 -10.73
CA LEU A 240 1.35 -16.00 -10.58
C LEU A 240 0.96 -17.20 -11.46
N PRO A 241 0.52 -18.33 -10.87
CA PRO A 241 0.24 -19.56 -11.63
C PRO A 241 -0.72 -19.35 -12.81
N GLY A 242 -1.75 -18.51 -12.64
CA GLY A 242 -2.72 -18.20 -13.68
C GLY A 242 -2.15 -17.38 -14.84
N ILE A 243 -1.02 -16.69 -14.64
CA ILE A 243 -0.28 -15.98 -15.69
C ILE A 243 0.75 -16.90 -16.33
N CYS A 244 1.51 -17.64 -15.51
CA CYS A 244 2.56 -18.56 -15.99
C CYS A 244 2.02 -19.70 -16.85
N ALA A 245 0.75 -20.06 -16.69
CA ALA A 245 0.08 -21.07 -17.52
C ALA A 245 -0.32 -20.56 -18.93
N LEU A 246 -0.18 -19.26 -19.20
CA LEU A 246 -0.50 -18.68 -20.50
C LEU A 246 0.65 -18.91 -21.49
N GLN A 247 0.32 -19.07 -22.75
CA GLN A 247 1.29 -19.21 -23.83
C GLN A 247 1.83 -17.84 -24.21
N ASP A 248 3.12 -17.81 -24.49
CA ASP A 248 3.78 -16.68 -25.13
C ASP A 248 3.25 -16.52 -26.57
N LYS A 249 3.29 -15.28 -27.05
CA LYS A 249 2.76 -14.91 -28.34
C LYS A 249 3.71 -15.30 -29.46
#